data_8bd27fbae88ddff61046e1cbffe0d5a3
#
_entry.id   8bd27fbae88ddff61046e1cbffe0d5a3
#
_cell.length_a   1.000
_cell.length_b   1.000
_cell.length_c   1.000
_cell.angle_alpha   90.00
_cell.angle_beta   90.00
_cell.angle_gamma   90.00
#
_symmetry.space_group_name_H-M   'P 1'
#
loop_
_entity.id
_entity.type
_entity.pdbx_description
1 polymer ?
#
loop_
_entity_poly.entity_id
_entity_poly.type
_entity_poly.pdbx_seq_one_letter_code
_entity_poly.pdbx_strand_id
1 'polypeptide(L)'
;AMGSEPTAAATGAVGVLRRDPMAMKPFCGYHYGDYFRHWLSFDRPGAKLPKIFHVNWFRKDGNGRFLWPGYGENLRVLEWMIARAQGTVPGRETPVGILPGAGELRLDGLDLGRAALDELLAVDPAGWQAEIAAIGEYLEGYAPRLPPALHAEQQRVAAALNPPPLQAAAG
;
A
#
# COMPACT_ATOMS: atom_id res chain seq x y z
N ALA A 1 2.93 -3.76 3.33
CA ALA A 1 3.01 -5.21 3.07
C ALA A 1 1.69 -5.87 3.44
N MET A 2 1.22 -6.83 2.63
CA MET A 2 0.05 -7.62 3.02
C MET A 2 0.38 -8.47 4.23
N GLY A 3 -0.49 -8.42 5.25
CA GLY A 3 -0.46 -9.36 6.36
C GLY A 3 -1.38 -10.54 6.07
N SER A 4 -1.00 -11.72 6.52
CA SER A 4 -1.86 -12.89 6.59
C SER A 4 -1.81 -13.48 7.98
N GLU A 5 -2.92 -14.08 8.41
CA GLU A 5 -2.97 -14.80 9.68
C GLU A 5 -2.60 -16.27 9.45
N PRO A 6 -1.45 -16.75 9.94
CA PRO A 6 -1.13 -18.16 9.92
C PRO A 6 -2.12 -18.95 10.78
N THR A 7 -2.33 -20.22 10.46
CA THR A 7 -3.19 -21.08 11.29
C THR A 7 -2.61 -21.23 12.70
N ALA A 8 -3.47 -21.41 13.69
CA ALA A 8 -3.05 -21.66 15.07
C ALA A 8 -2.11 -22.89 15.18
N ALA A 9 -2.29 -23.89 14.33
CA ALA A 9 -1.42 -25.06 14.24
C ALA A 9 0.02 -24.70 13.83
N ALA A 10 0.22 -23.67 13.02
CA ALA A 10 1.54 -23.25 12.55
C ALA A 10 2.27 -22.34 13.58
N THR A 11 1.54 -21.61 14.41
CA THR A 11 2.11 -20.60 15.34
C THR A 11 1.94 -20.93 16.82
N GLY A 12 1.05 -21.88 17.16
CA GLY A 12 0.62 -22.14 18.54
C GLY A 12 -0.24 -21.03 19.14
N ALA A 13 -0.62 -20.00 18.37
CA ALA A 13 -1.41 -18.86 18.82
C ALA A 13 -2.42 -18.42 17.76
N VAL A 14 -3.52 -17.79 18.20
CA VAL A 14 -4.56 -17.19 17.35
C VAL A 14 -4.30 -15.69 17.25
N GLY A 15 -4.63 -15.08 16.09
CA GLY A 15 -4.49 -13.63 15.88
C GLY A 15 -3.08 -13.16 15.56
N VAL A 16 -2.14 -14.06 15.34
CA VAL A 16 -0.77 -13.70 14.93
C VAL A 16 -0.77 -13.31 13.46
N LEU A 17 -0.40 -12.07 13.17
CA LEU A 17 -0.23 -11.59 11.80
C LEU A 17 1.23 -11.77 11.35
N ARG A 18 1.41 -12.25 10.13
CA ARG A 18 2.71 -12.22 9.46
C ARG A 18 2.63 -11.33 8.22
N ARG A 19 3.73 -10.70 7.89
CA ARG A 19 3.88 -10.02 6.61
C ARG A 19 4.09 -11.08 5.52
N ASP A 20 3.22 -11.07 4.53
CA ASP A 20 3.17 -12.06 3.47
C ASP A 20 2.93 -11.37 2.11
N PRO A 21 3.97 -10.72 1.56
CA PRO A 21 3.87 -10.04 0.28
C PRO A 21 3.36 -10.99 -0.79
N MET A 22 2.35 -10.56 -1.55
CA MET A 22 1.70 -11.31 -2.63
C MET A 22 1.09 -12.65 -2.18
N ALA A 23 0.90 -12.87 -0.88
CA ALA A 23 0.37 -14.11 -0.29
C ALA A 23 1.12 -15.38 -0.75
N MET A 24 2.44 -15.28 -1.02
CA MET A 24 3.25 -16.34 -1.61
C MET A 24 4.23 -16.99 -0.65
N LYS A 25 4.44 -16.41 0.53
CA LYS A 25 5.47 -16.88 1.46
C LYS A 25 5.34 -18.37 1.83
N PRO A 26 4.15 -18.93 2.07
CA PRO A 26 4.01 -20.37 2.37
C PRO A 26 4.32 -21.29 1.20
N PHE A 27 4.29 -20.77 -0.02
CA PHE A 27 4.46 -21.54 -1.25
C PHE A 27 5.84 -21.38 -1.88
N CYS A 28 6.69 -20.50 -1.33
CA CYS A 28 8.02 -20.26 -1.85
C CYS A 28 9.01 -21.25 -1.22
N GLY A 29 9.47 -22.22 -2.00
CA GLY A 29 10.40 -23.27 -1.56
C GLY A 29 11.89 -22.86 -1.53
N TYR A 30 12.21 -21.58 -1.70
CA TYR A 30 13.57 -21.04 -1.70
C TYR A 30 13.62 -19.69 -0.97
N HIS A 31 14.81 -19.10 -0.85
CA HIS A 31 14.97 -17.87 -0.08
C HIS A 31 14.16 -16.71 -0.67
N TYR A 32 13.35 -16.07 0.15
CA TYR A 32 12.36 -15.08 -0.31
C TYR A 32 13.01 -13.81 -0.88
N GLY A 33 14.23 -13.47 -0.49
CA GLY A 33 15.04 -12.42 -1.12
C GLY A 33 15.32 -12.68 -2.60
N ASP A 34 15.49 -13.95 -2.98
CA ASP A 34 15.65 -14.34 -4.39
C ASP A 34 14.33 -14.22 -5.16
N TYR A 35 13.20 -14.50 -4.50
CA TYR A 35 11.88 -14.27 -5.06
C TYR A 35 11.63 -12.76 -5.33
N PHE A 36 11.99 -11.89 -4.40
CA PHE A 36 11.95 -10.44 -4.63
C PHE A 36 12.82 -10.03 -5.82
N ARG A 37 14.03 -10.57 -5.92
CA ARG A 37 14.93 -10.28 -7.05
C ARG A 37 14.31 -10.71 -8.37
N HIS A 38 13.65 -11.86 -8.41
CA HIS A 38 12.92 -12.34 -9.58
C HIS A 38 11.82 -11.34 -9.98
N TRP A 39 11.02 -10.87 -9.05
CA TRP A 39 10.00 -9.85 -9.35
C TRP A 39 10.60 -8.55 -9.90
N LEU A 40 11.65 -8.06 -9.28
CA LEU A 40 12.33 -6.85 -9.73
C LEU A 40 12.96 -7.01 -11.13
N SER A 41 13.31 -8.23 -11.53
CA SER A 41 13.88 -8.51 -12.84
C SER A 41 12.91 -8.30 -14.02
N PHE A 42 11.62 -8.18 -13.76
CA PHE A 42 10.64 -7.83 -14.79
C PHE A 42 10.68 -6.35 -15.16
N ASP A 43 11.18 -5.49 -14.29
CA ASP A 43 11.33 -4.05 -14.55
C ASP A 43 12.58 -3.82 -15.42
N ARG A 44 12.35 -3.86 -16.73
CA ARG A 44 13.39 -3.70 -17.76
C ARG A 44 12.89 -2.80 -18.88
N PRO A 45 13.77 -2.14 -19.62
CA PRO A 45 13.39 -1.27 -20.73
C PRO A 45 12.43 -1.96 -21.70
N GLY A 46 11.31 -1.31 -22.01
CA GLY A 46 10.27 -1.81 -22.91
C GLY A 46 9.29 -2.82 -22.29
N ALA A 47 9.45 -3.20 -21.02
CA ALA A 47 8.50 -4.07 -20.35
C ALA A 47 7.14 -3.36 -20.15
N LYS A 48 6.06 -4.06 -20.46
CA LYS A 48 4.68 -3.61 -20.22
C LYS A 48 4.16 -4.28 -18.95
N LEU A 49 4.55 -3.75 -17.82
CA LEU A 49 4.15 -4.30 -16.52
C LEU A 49 2.70 -3.92 -16.16
N PRO A 50 1.96 -4.81 -15.48
CA PRO A 50 0.65 -4.47 -14.94
C PRO A 50 0.79 -3.41 -13.84
N LYS A 51 -0.22 -2.57 -13.67
CA LYS A 51 -0.34 -1.71 -12.49
C LYS A 51 -0.76 -2.56 -11.28
N ILE A 52 -0.18 -2.27 -10.13
CA ILE A 52 -0.48 -2.96 -8.87
C ILE A 52 -1.25 -1.99 -7.98
N PHE A 53 -2.39 -2.44 -7.46
CA PHE A 53 -3.23 -1.67 -6.57
C PHE A 53 -3.30 -2.34 -5.20
N HIS A 54 -3.27 -1.53 -4.15
CA HIS A 54 -3.48 -1.97 -2.78
C HIS A 54 -4.72 -1.27 -2.23
N VAL A 55 -5.65 -2.03 -1.66
CA VAL A 55 -6.91 -1.51 -1.14
C VAL A 55 -7.12 -1.98 0.29
N ASN A 56 -7.57 -1.06 1.16
CA ASN A 56 -8.05 -1.40 2.49
C ASN A 56 -9.58 -1.19 2.55
N TRP A 57 -10.34 -2.27 2.40
CA TRP A 57 -11.80 -2.26 2.50
C TRP A 57 -12.33 -2.06 3.93
N PHE A 58 -11.47 -2.22 4.93
CA PHE A 58 -11.85 -2.33 6.34
C PHE A 58 -11.37 -1.15 7.19
N ARG A 59 -11.03 -0.03 6.56
CA ARG A 59 -10.66 1.18 7.30
C ARG A 59 -11.85 1.64 8.13
N LYS A 60 -11.58 1.99 9.40
CA LYS A 60 -12.59 2.41 10.37
C LYS A 60 -12.37 3.86 10.80
N ASP A 61 -13.45 4.53 11.16
CA ASP A 61 -13.44 5.83 11.81
C ASP A 61 -13.00 5.71 13.28
N GLY A 62 -12.88 6.85 13.96
CA GLY A 62 -12.54 6.93 15.39
C GLY A 62 -13.53 6.22 16.33
N ASN A 63 -14.74 5.88 15.87
CA ASN A 63 -15.77 5.16 16.61
C ASN A 63 -15.78 3.66 16.27
N GLY A 64 -14.85 3.18 15.46
CA GLY A 64 -14.76 1.78 15.06
C GLY A 64 -15.73 1.35 13.96
N ARG A 65 -16.44 2.27 13.29
CA ARG A 65 -17.34 1.97 12.17
C ARG A 65 -16.55 1.96 10.87
N PHE A 66 -16.91 1.05 9.96
CA PHE A 66 -16.30 1.03 8.64
C PHE A 66 -16.62 2.31 7.86
N LEU A 67 -15.59 2.93 7.30
CA LEU A 67 -15.72 4.11 6.45
C LEU A 67 -16.28 3.76 5.08
N TRP A 68 -15.84 2.63 4.49
CA TRP A 68 -16.38 2.18 3.22
C TRP A 68 -17.70 1.45 3.43
N PRO A 69 -18.74 1.73 2.62
CA PRO A 69 -20.10 1.20 2.86
C PRO A 69 -20.22 -0.32 2.72
N GLY A 70 -19.32 -0.97 1.99
CA GLY A 70 -19.28 -2.42 1.88
C GLY A 70 -19.12 -2.96 0.47
N TYR A 71 -19.22 -4.28 0.36
CA TYR A 71 -18.89 -5.05 -0.84
C TYR A 71 -19.67 -4.59 -2.09
N GLY A 72 -20.95 -4.25 -1.96
CA GLY A 72 -21.78 -3.82 -3.08
C GLY A 72 -21.24 -2.60 -3.83
N GLU A 73 -20.41 -1.77 -3.17
CA GLU A 73 -19.87 -0.53 -3.72
C GLU A 73 -18.44 -0.70 -4.26
N ASN A 74 -17.83 -1.88 -4.11
CA ASN A 74 -16.43 -2.11 -4.49
C ASN A 74 -16.17 -1.90 -6.00
N LEU A 75 -17.20 -2.09 -6.85
CA LEU A 75 -17.08 -1.85 -8.29
C LEU A 75 -16.64 -0.42 -8.62
N ARG A 76 -17.02 0.58 -7.81
CA ARG A 76 -16.63 1.98 -8.00
C ARG A 76 -15.11 2.18 -7.92
N VAL A 77 -14.45 1.43 -7.01
CA VAL A 77 -13.00 1.44 -6.90
C VAL A 77 -12.36 0.69 -8.06
N LEU A 78 -12.95 -0.42 -8.50
CA LEU A 78 -12.47 -1.16 -9.68
C LEU A 78 -12.61 -0.32 -10.97
N GLU A 79 -13.67 0.44 -11.14
CA GLU A 79 -13.82 1.40 -12.24
C GLU A 79 -12.67 2.41 -12.26
N TRP A 80 -12.32 2.99 -11.09
CA TRP A 80 -11.19 3.88 -10.98
C TRP A 80 -9.86 3.19 -11.32
N MET A 81 -9.64 1.96 -10.84
CA MET A 81 -8.44 1.17 -11.16
C MET A 81 -8.30 0.94 -12.67
N ILE A 82 -9.40 0.61 -13.35
CA ILE A 82 -9.43 0.43 -14.81
C ILE A 82 -9.08 1.74 -15.51
N ALA A 83 -9.74 2.84 -15.13
CA ALA A 83 -9.47 4.16 -15.68
C ALA A 83 -8.01 4.58 -15.48
N ARG A 84 -7.45 4.28 -14.28
CA ARG A 84 -6.04 4.51 -13.97
C ARG A 84 -5.10 3.65 -14.81
N ALA A 85 -5.47 2.39 -15.05
CA ALA A 85 -4.68 1.49 -15.92
C ALA A 85 -4.70 1.94 -17.38
N GLN A 86 -5.82 2.50 -17.85
CA GLN A 86 -5.99 3.08 -19.19
C GLN A 86 -5.36 4.47 -19.33
N GLY A 87 -4.95 5.11 -18.23
CA GLY A 87 -4.38 6.47 -18.24
C GLY A 87 -5.41 7.59 -18.41
N THR A 88 -6.71 7.31 -18.21
CA THR A 88 -7.80 8.30 -18.35
C THR A 88 -8.01 9.17 -17.12
N VAL A 89 -7.47 8.75 -15.97
CA VAL A 89 -7.44 9.56 -14.73
C VAL A 89 -6.01 9.66 -14.20
N PRO A 90 -5.56 10.87 -13.78
CA PRO A 90 -4.17 11.07 -13.31
C PRO A 90 -3.94 10.54 -11.89
N GLY A 91 -4.95 10.54 -11.02
CA GLY A 91 -4.80 10.32 -9.60
C GLY A 91 -4.07 11.46 -8.88
N ARG A 92 -3.94 11.34 -7.58
CA ARG A 92 -3.18 12.25 -6.71
C ARG A 92 -1.94 11.54 -6.18
N GLU A 93 -0.77 12.05 -6.51
CA GLU A 93 0.49 11.51 -6.00
C GLU A 93 0.63 11.73 -4.49
N THR A 94 1.13 10.72 -3.80
CA THR A 94 1.42 10.75 -2.36
C THR A 94 2.72 9.99 -2.08
N PRO A 95 3.33 10.16 -0.90
CA PRO A 95 4.51 9.39 -0.52
C PRO A 95 4.34 7.88 -0.62
N VAL A 96 3.11 7.39 -0.42
CA VAL A 96 2.80 5.95 -0.37
C VAL A 96 2.19 5.40 -1.66
N GLY A 97 2.08 6.24 -2.70
CA GLY A 97 1.55 5.85 -4.00
C GLY A 97 0.49 6.82 -4.52
N ILE A 98 -0.20 6.41 -5.57
CA ILE A 98 -1.21 7.23 -6.24
C ILE A 98 -2.60 6.87 -5.70
N LEU A 99 -3.28 7.87 -5.13
CA LEU A 99 -4.65 7.76 -4.63
C LEU A 99 -5.63 8.42 -5.62
N PRO A 100 -6.94 8.12 -5.53
CA PRO A 100 -7.94 8.86 -6.28
C PRO A 100 -7.87 10.37 -6.01
N GLY A 101 -7.89 11.14 -7.07
CA GLY A 101 -8.03 12.60 -7.03
C GLY A 101 -9.47 13.04 -6.74
N ALA A 102 -9.66 14.34 -6.54
CA ALA A 102 -10.98 14.90 -6.33
C ALA A 102 -11.90 14.62 -7.54
N GLY A 103 -13.07 14.03 -7.29
CA GLY A 103 -14.05 13.70 -8.32
C GLY A 103 -13.73 12.49 -9.21
N GLU A 104 -12.63 11.80 -8.98
CA GLU A 104 -12.27 10.61 -9.78
C GLU A 104 -13.02 9.34 -9.39
N LEU A 105 -13.51 9.25 -8.15
CA LEU A 105 -14.40 8.18 -7.73
C LEU A 105 -15.85 8.56 -8.04
N ARG A 106 -16.59 7.66 -8.68
CA ARG A 106 -18.01 7.84 -8.90
C ARG A 106 -18.79 7.55 -7.61
N LEU A 107 -19.36 8.60 -7.03
CA LEU A 107 -20.04 8.54 -5.74
C LEU A 107 -21.56 8.72 -5.85
N ASP A 108 -22.10 8.85 -7.07
CA ASP A 108 -23.53 9.05 -7.30
C ASP A 108 -24.35 7.93 -6.68
N GLY A 109 -25.36 8.30 -5.89
CA GLY A 109 -26.22 7.35 -5.19
C GLY A 109 -25.57 6.61 -4.03
N LEU A 110 -24.32 6.96 -3.66
CA LEU A 110 -23.62 6.41 -2.50
C LEU A 110 -23.84 7.31 -1.28
N ASP A 111 -24.29 6.72 -0.18
CA ASP A 111 -24.39 7.42 1.11
C ASP A 111 -23.00 7.45 1.80
N LEU A 112 -22.10 8.20 1.21
CA LEU A 112 -20.76 8.45 1.73
C LEU A 112 -20.53 9.96 1.84
N GLY A 113 -20.57 10.48 3.06
CA GLY A 113 -20.33 11.89 3.31
C GLY A 113 -18.91 12.33 2.92
N ARG A 114 -18.76 13.60 2.58
CA ARG A 114 -17.47 14.17 2.19
C ARG A 114 -16.37 13.93 3.23
N ALA A 115 -16.68 14.09 4.50
CA ALA A 115 -15.73 13.88 5.59
C ALA A 115 -15.22 12.42 5.65
N ALA A 116 -16.08 11.45 5.44
CA ALA A 116 -15.69 10.04 5.41
C ALA A 116 -14.81 9.72 4.18
N LEU A 117 -15.09 10.33 3.02
CA LEU A 117 -14.25 10.20 1.83
C LEU A 117 -12.87 10.82 2.06
N ASP A 118 -12.82 12.03 2.62
CA ASP A 118 -11.56 12.72 2.92
C ASP A 118 -10.72 11.91 3.91
N GLU A 119 -11.35 11.29 4.92
CA GLU A 119 -10.69 10.39 5.86
C GLU A 119 -10.21 9.11 5.17
N LEU A 120 -11.00 8.49 4.28
CA LEU A 120 -10.62 7.32 3.49
C LEU A 120 -9.37 7.58 2.63
N LEU A 121 -9.25 8.76 2.06
CA LEU A 121 -8.16 9.15 1.17
C LEU A 121 -7.04 9.92 1.87
N ALA A 122 -7.13 10.09 3.19
CA ALA A 122 -6.08 10.72 3.98
C ALA A 122 -4.85 9.80 4.09
N VAL A 123 -3.67 10.40 3.96
CA VAL A 123 -2.39 9.78 4.31
C VAL A 123 -1.99 10.31 5.68
N ASP A 124 -2.07 9.47 6.70
CA ASP A 124 -1.60 9.80 8.05
C ASP A 124 -0.07 9.65 8.09
N PRO A 125 0.71 10.74 8.21
CA PRO A 125 2.16 10.65 8.19
C PRO A 125 2.72 9.83 9.35
N ALA A 126 2.17 9.97 10.55
CA ALA A 126 2.68 9.29 11.74
C ALA A 126 2.45 7.77 11.65
N GLY A 127 1.24 7.35 11.26
CA GLY A 127 0.94 5.93 11.06
C GLY A 127 1.79 5.31 9.95
N TRP A 128 1.98 6.04 8.84
CA TRP A 128 2.82 5.55 7.76
C TRP A 128 4.31 5.50 8.10
N GLN A 129 4.82 6.44 8.91
CA GLN A 129 6.20 6.38 9.41
C GLN A 129 6.44 5.12 10.24
N ALA A 130 5.51 4.81 11.16
CA ALA A 130 5.59 3.58 11.96
C ALA A 130 5.53 2.32 11.07
N GLU A 131 4.65 2.29 10.06
CA GLU A 131 4.53 1.17 9.13
C GLU A 131 5.79 0.99 8.27
N ILE A 132 6.38 2.08 7.75
CA ILE A 132 7.59 2.03 6.94
C ILE A 132 8.81 1.59 7.78
N ALA A 133 8.89 2.01 9.04
CA ALA A 133 9.92 1.50 9.97
C ALA A 133 9.78 -0.01 10.16
N ALA A 134 8.57 -0.49 10.46
CA ALA A 134 8.30 -1.92 10.62
C ALA A 134 8.51 -2.74 9.33
N ILE A 135 8.29 -2.15 8.15
CA ILE A 135 8.67 -2.76 6.86
C ILE A 135 10.19 -2.88 6.76
N GLY A 136 10.95 -1.86 7.18
CA GLY A 136 12.41 -1.92 7.22
C GLY A 136 12.91 -3.09 8.05
N GLU A 137 12.44 -3.23 9.29
CA GLU A 137 12.77 -4.36 10.17
C GLU A 137 12.42 -5.72 9.54
N TYR A 138 11.26 -5.82 8.90
CA TYR A 138 10.87 -7.03 8.20
C TYR A 138 11.82 -7.37 7.04
N LEU A 139 12.26 -6.37 6.27
CA LEU A 139 13.17 -6.57 5.14
C LEU A 139 14.56 -7.01 5.60
N GLU A 140 15.06 -6.52 6.75
CA GLU A 140 16.34 -6.97 7.33
C GLU A 140 16.38 -8.47 7.56
N GLY A 141 15.24 -9.10 7.82
CA GLY A 141 15.13 -10.56 7.97
C GLY A 141 15.55 -11.36 6.72
N TYR A 142 15.75 -10.70 5.59
CA TYR A 142 16.18 -11.32 4.33
C TYR A 142 17.64 -11.02 3.96
N ALA A 143 18.38 -10.26 4.79
CA ALA A 143 19.82 -10.04 4.60
C ALA A 143 20.59 -11.38 4.64
N PRO A 144 21.66 -11.56 3.86
CA PRO A 144 22.25 -10.64 2.89
C PRO A 144 21.64 -10.75 1.46
N ARG A 145 20.55 -11.50 1.28
CA ARG A 145 19.95 -11.75 -0.05
C ARG A 145 18.89 -10.73 -0.46
N LEU A 146 18.58 -9.75 0.40
CA LEU A 146 17.65 -8.70 0.07
C LEU A 146 18.15 -7.86 -1.12
N PRO A 147 17.34 -7.66 -2.18
CA PRO A 147 17.71 -6.73 -3.25
C PRO A 147 17.84 -5.29 -2.72
N PRO A 148 18.95 -4.58 -3.02
CA PRO A 148 19.15 -3.20 -2.54
C PRO A 148 18.04 -2.22 -2.95
N ALA A 149 17.36 -2.47 -4.07
CA ALA A 149 16.26 -1.65 -4.55
C ALA A 149 15.08 -1.58 -3.56
N LEU A 150 14.80 -2.65 -2.80
CA LEU A 150 13.73 -2.63 -1.78
C LEU A 150 14.10 -1.75 -0.59
N HIS A 151 15.37 -1.76 -0.21
CA HIS A 151 15.89 -0.89 0.85
C HIS A 151 15.85 0.58 0.42
N ALA A 152 16.28 0.86 -0.82
CA ALA A 152 16.23 2.19 -1.39
C ALA A 152 14.78 2.72 -1.47
N GLU A 153 13.81 1.90 -1.84
CA GLU A 153 12.42 2.29 -1.90
C GLU A 153 11.84 2.56 -0.50
N GLN A 154 12.16 1.73 0.49
CA GLN A 154 11.76 1.96 1.88
C GLN A 154 12.31 3.31 2.39
N GLN A 155 13.57 3.61 2.12
CA GLN A 155 14.20 4.89 2.49
C GLN A 155 13.56 6.08 1.75
N ARG A 156 13.27 5.93 0.46
CA ARG A 156 12.59 6.95 -0.35
C ARG A 156 11.24 7.34 0.26
N VAL A 157 10.42 6.33 0.60
CA VAL A 157 9.10 6.57 1.21
C VAL A 157 9.25 7.20 2.59
N ALA A 158 10.17 6.72 3.42
CA ALA A 158 10.44 7.29 4.73
C ALA A 158 10.82 8.77 4.66
N ALA A 159 11.69 9.14 3.71
CA ALA A 159 12.10 10.51 3.47
C ALA A 159 10.92 11.39 2.98
N ALA A 160 10.09 10.88 2.08
CA ALA A 160 8.94 11.60 1.55
C ALA A 160 7.84 11.84 2.61
N LEU A 161 7.75 10.99 3.62
CA LEU A 161 6.84 11.17 4.77
C LEU A 161 7.35 12.21 5.77
N ASN A 162 8.65 12.52 5.74
CA ASN A 162 9.31 13.53 6.58
C ASN A 162 9.96 14.62 5.70
N PRO A 163 9.17 15.41 4.95
CA PRO A 163 9.78 16.45 4.13
C PRO A 163 10.55 17.41 5.05
N PRO A 164 11.76 17.85 4.65
CA PRO A 164 12.48 18.87 5.40
C PRO A 164 11.61 20.12 5.55
N PRO A 165 11.71 20.84 6.67
CA PRO A 165 10.97 22.08 6.85
C PRO A 165 11.27 22.99 5.65
N LEU A 166 10.21 23.56 5.06
CA LEU A 166 10.34 24.55 4.00
C LEU A 166 11.31 25.62 4.49
N GLN A 167 12.49 25.69 3.89
CA GLN A 167 13.37 26.82 4.11
C GLN A 167 12.58 28.07 3.70
N ALA A 168 12.23 28.91 4.68
CA ALA A 168 11.63 30.20 4.38
C ALA A 168 12.56 30.89 3.37
N ALA A 169 12.03 31.16 2.19
CA ALA A 169 12.75 31.94 1.19
C ALA A 169 13.14 33.24 1.87
N ALA A 170 14.45 33.40 2.08
CA ALA A 170 15.00 34.69 2.54
C ALA A 170 14.73 35.69 1.43
N GLY A 171 13.72 36.56 1.68
CA GLY A 171 13.39 37.69 0.84
C GLY A 171 14.42 38.82 0.98
#